data_035bb65a3e34bf6673a0ff4652ec0892
#
_entry.id   035bb65a3e34bf6673a0ff4652ec0892
#
_cell.length_a   1.000
_cell.length_b   1.000
_cell.length_c   1.000
_cell.angle_alpha   90.00
_cell.angle_beta   90.00
_cell.angle_gamma   90.00
#
_symmetry.space_group_name_H-M   'P 1'
#
loop_
_entity.id
_entity.type
_entity.pdbx_description
1 polymer ?
#
loop_
_entity_poly.entity_id
_entity_poly.type
_entity_poly.pdbx_seq_one_letter_code
_entity_poly.pdbx_strand_id
1 'polypeptide(L)'
;LSLTPVVGLAVYAYFGPQRVQRQRLKRWHYRASLLSQHDWQALRGQQAEPPAWALQHARLIERCCGLPMSACHSARLLGSGGQALQALLQAIGQARAHIHLEYYIFRPDETGQTVLRALAAKAREGVAVRLLVDAIGSFSLYARRSRCQALQELLAAGGELALFHPARLDRFRPLVNLRTHRKLVVCDGRVGFIGGVNITDEENENVCGERAWRDTHLELRGAAVRWLQYVFLQDWAYASGKTPSAHSGDTLFGAPSGLARLAADPSGQPAQIPAQVPVQIVASGPDTDGEAILRAMVDAIGLARERIWLATPYFVPTEETLFALTSAALRGVQVKLMVPACGDSRLTSAAARSYFDELQRAGVLIFEYTAAMFHAKTLLVDDRYGMVGSANFDNRSFRLNFEAAAVVLDEAFNAELAAMFTRDLSLCRRVPARRQLSFSQRLLEATARLFSRVL
;
A
#
# COMPACT_ATOMS: atom_id res chain seq x y z
N LEU A 1 32.65 -2.09 -1.34
CA LEU A 1 32.98 -2.53 -2.70
C LEU A 1 34.43 -2.21 -3.10
N SER A 2 34.96 -1.06 -2.69
CA SER A 2 36.32 -0.62 -3.01
C SER A 2 37.42 -1.40 -2.27
N LEU A 3 37.15 -1.99 -1.10
CA LEU A 3 38.10 -2.76 -0.31
C LEU A 3 38.31 -4.20 -0.80
N THR A 4 37.36 -4.75 -1.57
CA THR A 4 37.41 -6.11 -2.13
C THR A 4 36.82 -6.09 -3.56
N PRO A 5 37.57 -5.62 -4.57
CA PRO A 5 37.01 -5.34 -5.90
C PRO A 5 36.43 -6.59 -6.59
N VAL A 6 37.01 -7.77 -6.40
CA VAL A 6 36.48 -9.01 -7.01
C VAL A 6 35.17 -9.43 -6.34
N VAL A 7 35.10 -9.40 -5.01
CA VAL A 7 33.87 -9.69 -4.26
C VAL A 7 32.83 -8.62 -4.54
N GLY A 8 33.24 -7.35 -4.59
CA GLY A 8 32.39 -6.22 -4.93
C GLY A 8 31.81 -6.32 -6.34
N LEU A 9 32.60 -6.73 -7.33
CA LEU A 9 32.14 -6.97 -8.70
C LEU A 9 31.16 -8.15 -8.75
N ALA A 10 31.44 -9.23 -8.03
CA ALA A 10 30.53 -10.38 -7.93
C ALA A 10 29.19 -10.00 -7.27
N VAL A 11 29.23 -9.24 -6.17
CA VAL A 11 28.06 -8.69 -5.50
C VAL A 11 27.29 -7.72 -6.43
N TYR A 12 27.98 -6.83 -7.13
CA TYR A 12 27.38 -5.92 -8.10
C TYR A 12 26.76 -6.67 -9.30
N ALA A 13 27.47 -7.64 -9.86
CA ALA A 13 26.93 -8.50 -10.94
C ALA A 13 25.75 -9.35 -10.46
N TYR A 14 25.72 -9.70 -9.17
CA TYR A 14 24.65 -10.48 -8.57
C TYR A 14 23.44 -9.63 -8.17
N PHE A 15 23.62 -8.44 -7.61
CA PHE A 15 22.57 -7.55 -7.10
C PHE A 15 22.37 -6.27 -7.91
N GLY A 16 23.14 -6.05 -8.97
CA GLY A 16 23.20 -4.78 -9.69
C GLY A 16 21.97 -4.45 -10.56
N PRO A 17 21.86 -3.19 -11.02
CA PRO A 17 20.68 -2.61 -11.65
C PRO A 17 20.26 -3.22 -12.98
N GLN A 18 21.13 -3.96 -13.69
CA GLN A 18 20.80 -4.61 -14.97
C GLN A 18 19.63 -5.60 -14.90
N ARG A 19 19.31 -6.11 -13.71
CA ARG A 19 18.18 -7.00 -13.50
C ARG A 19 16.86 -6.27 -13.39
N VAL A 20 16.88 -5.14 -12.74
CA VAL A 20 15.73 -4.25 -12.65
C VAL A 20 15.31 -3.85 -14.06
N GLN A 21 16.26 -3.51 -14.96
CA GLN A 21 15.97 -3.18 -16.35
C GLN A 21 15.31 -4.34 -17.12
N ARG A 22 15.76 -5.59 -16.96
CA ARG A 22 15.11 -6.74 -17.60
C ARG A 22 13.71 -7.01 -17.09
N GLN A 23 13.45 -6.76 -15.80
CA GLN A 23 12.11 -6.87 -15.22
C GLN A 23 11.19 -5.74 -15.72
N ARG A 24 11.73 -4.52 -15.86
CA ARG A 24 11.04 -3.38 -16.47
C ARG A 24 10.56 -3.71 -17.88
N LEU A 25 11.42 -4.27 -18.73
CA LEU A 25 11.07 -4.66 -20.10
C LEU A 25 9.95 -5.70 -20.14
N LYS A 26 9.99 -6.73 -19.25
CA LYS A 26 8.92 -7.74 -19.17
C LYS A 26 7.59 -7.11 -18.76
N ARG A 27 7.56 -6.28 -17.72
CA ARG A 27 6.33 -5.61 -17.30
C ARG A 27 5.82 -4.63 -18.35
N TRP A 28 6.71 -3.92 -19.03
CA TRP A 28 6.32 -3.02 -20.11
C TRP A 28 5.59 -3.75 -21.24
N HIS A 29 6.07 -4.93 -21.65
CA HIS A 29 5.39 -5.77 -22.65
C HIS A 29 3.98 -6.17 -22.18
N TYR A 30 3.82 -6.62 -20.94
CA TYR A 30 2.49 -6.94 -20.42
C TYR A 30 1.60 -5.69 -20.29
N ARG A 31 2.17 -4.57 -19.89
CA ARG A 31 1.47 -3.29 -19.78
C ARG A 31 0.86 -2.85 -21.11
N ALA A 32 1.58 -2.98 -22.20
CA ALA A 32 1.12 -2.62 -23.54
C ALA A 32 0.01 -3.56 -24.07
N SER A 33 -0.05 -4.81 -23.58
CA SER A 33 -1.03 -5.81 -24.03
C SER A 33 -2.29 -5.90 -23.17
N LEU A 34 -2.32 -5.28 -21.97
CA LEU A 34 -3.40 -5.45 -21.00
C LEU A 34 -4.68 -4.71 -21.33
N LEU A 35 -4.57 -3.60 -22.06
CA LEU A 35 -5.71 -2.71 -22.31
C LEU A 35 -5.86 -2.46 -23.81
N SER A 36 -7.06 -2.65 -24.33
CA SER A 36 -7.44 -2.10 -25.61
C SER A 36 -7.50 -0.56 -25.57
N GLN A 37 -7.46 0.10 -26.72
CA GLN A 37 -7.68 1.55 -26.77
C GLN A 37 -9.02 1.97 -26.15
N HIS A 38 -10.03 1.12 -26.29
CA HIS A 38 -11.35 1.35 -25.72
C HIS A 38 -11.32 1.32 -24.18
N ASP A 39 -10.62 0.34 -23.59
CA ASP A 39 -10.47 0.25 -22.14
C ASP A 39 -9.72 1.46 -21.57
N TRP A 40 -8.70 1.94 -22.26
CA TRP A 40 -7.97 3.17 -21.88
C TRP A 40 -8.86 4.41 -21.89
N GLN A 41 -9.73 4.56 -22.90
CA GLN A 41 -10.67 5.67 -22.96
C GLN A 41 -11.71 5.58 -21.85
N ALA A 42 -12.23 4.36 -21.58
CA ALA A 42 -13.18 4.14 -20.49
C ALA A 42 -12.58 4.41 -19.11
N LEU A 43 -11.30 4.06 -18.88
CA LEU A 43 -10.58 4.35 -17.66
C LEU A 43 -10.36 5.85 -17.44
N ARG A 44 -10.02 6.58 -18.51
CA ARG A 44 -9.76 8.02 -18.44
C ARG A 44 -11.02 8.88 -18.40
N GLY A 45 -12.15 8.37 -18.85
CA GLY A 45 -13.40 9.14 -18.93
C GLY A 45 -14.04 9.54 -17.59
N GLN A 46 -13.46 9.13 -16.44
CA GLN A 46 -13.96 9.44 -15.10
C GLN A 46 -12.86 10.08 -14.23
N GLN A 47 -12.06 10.94 -14.83
CA GLN A 47 -11.08 11.74 -14.10
C GLN A 47 -11.80 12.82 -13.27
N ALA A 48 -11.28 13.09 -12.07
CA ALA A 48 -11.65 14.26 -11.29
C ALA A 48 -10.64 15.38 -11.55
N GLU A 49 -11.11 16.60 -11.63
CA GLU A 49 -10.21 17.75 -11.58
C GLU A 49 -9.71 17.91 -10.15
N PRO A 50 -8.38 17.90 -9.93
CA PRO A 50 -7.85 18.16 -8.61
C PRO A 50 -8.11 19.61 -8.21
N PRO A 51 -8.26 19.91 -6.92
CA PRO A 51 -8.33 21.29 -6.45
C PRO A 51 -7.11 22.10 -6.95
N ALA A 52 -7.29 23.39 -7.19
CA ALA A 52 -6.25 24.26 -7.77
C ALA A 52 -4.89 24.16 -7.04
N TRP A 53 -4.92 24.05 -5.70
CA TRP A 53 -3.71 23.92 -4.89
C TRP A 53 -2.99 22.59 -5.07
N ALA A 54 -3.69 21.50 -5.49
CA ALA A 54 -3.15 20.17 -5.67
C ALA A 54 -2.89 19.83 -7.16
N LEU A 55 -3.17 20.73 -8.09
CA LEU A 55 -3.07 20.45 -9.53
C LEU A 55 -1.69 20.00 -9.96
N GLN A 56 -0.64 20.68 -9.48
CA GLN A 56 0.74 20.33 -9.81
C GLN A 56 1.15 19.01 -9.16
N HIS A 57 0.74 18.77 -7.92
CA HIS A 57 0.95 17.53 -7.21
C HIS A 57 0.29 16.33 -7.92
N ALA A 58 -0.98 16.46 -8.30
CA ALA A 58 -1.69 15.42 -9.03
C ALA A 58 -1.03 15.11 -10.38
N ARG A 59 -0.57 16.14 -11.11
CA ARG A 59 0.19 15.97 -12.36
C ARG A 59 1.55 15.30 -12.14
N LEU A 60 2.24 15.60 -11.04
CA LEU A 60 3.49 14.93 -10.68
C LEU A 60 3.25 13.43 -10.51
N ILE A 61 2.25 13.03 -9.73
CA ILE A 61 1.89 11.63 -9.51
C ILE A 61 1.55 10.95 -10.84
N GLU A 62 0.67 11.56 -11.64
CA GLU A 62 0.27 11.01 -12.94
C GLU A 62 1.47 10.80 -13.87
N ARG A 63 2.40 11.74 -13.93
CA ARG A 63 3.62 11.61 -14.74
C ARG A 63 4.54 10.50 -14.24
N CYS A 64 4.60 10.27 -12.91
CA CYS A 64 5.45 9.24 -12.33
C CYS A 64 4.89 7.82 -12.49
N CYS A 65 3.58 7.62 -12.35
CA CYS A 65 2.98 6.26 -12.36
C CYS A 65 1.91 6.05 -13.45
N GLY A 66 1.49 7.11 -14.16
CA GLY A 66 0.48 7.05 -15.21
C GLY A 66 -0.97 6.98 -14.70
N LEU A 67 -1.21 7.19 -13.40
CA LEU A 67 -2.52 7.04 -12.76
C LEU A 67 -3.08 8.43 -12.43
N PRO A 68 -4.15 8.90 -13.10
CA PRO A 68 -4.75 10.21 -12.87
C PRO A 68 -5.62 10.27 -11.63
N MET A 69 -5.94 11.48 -11.20
CA MET A 69 -6.97 11.73 -10.19
C MET A 69 -8.32 11.25 -10.67
N SER A 70 -9.09 10.63 -9.79
CA SER A 70 -10.37 9.98 -10.09
C SER A 70 -11.45 10.41 -9.13
N ALA A 71 -12.70 10.47 -9.62
CA ALA A 71 -13.88 10.73 -8.83
C ALA A 71 -14.39 9.45 -8.15
N CYS A 72 -14.39 9.41 -6.83
CA CYS A 72 -14.97 8.32 -6.07
C CYS A 72 -16.32 8.73 -5.46
N HIS A 73 -17.21 7.75 -5.26
CA HIS A 73 -18.44 7.95 -4.52
C HIS A 73 -18.19 7.93 -3.01
N SER A 74 -17.20 7.16 -2.58
CA SER A 74 -16.77 7.09 -1.19
C SER A 74 -15.32 6.62 -1.06
N ALA A 75 -14.66 7.14 -0.02
CA ALA A 75 -13.40 6.64 0.52
C ALA A 75 -13.63 6.45 2.02
N ARG A 76 -13.78 5.21 2.46
CA ARG A 76 -14.06 4.88 3.86
C ARG A 76 -12.79 4.43 4.56
N LEU A 77 -12.47 5.09 5.67
CA LEU A 77 -11.33 4.74 6.51
C LEU A 77 -11.69 3.51 7.37
N LEU A 78 -10.81 2.53 7.39
CA LEU A 78 -10.91 1.32 8.20
C LEU A 78 -9.75 1.35 9.19
N GLY A 79 -10.07 1.64 10.44
CA GLY A 79 -9.09 1.96 11.47
C GLY A 79 -8.50 0.74 12.18
N SER A 80 -8.87 -0.49 11.78
CA SER A 80 -8.34 -1.72 12.36
C SER A 80 -8.41 -2.89 11.38
N GLY A 81 -7.68 -3.95 11.67
CA GLY A 81 -7.68 -5.16 10.85
C GLY A 81 -9.01 -5.90 10.86
N GLY A 82 -9.72 -5.97 11.99
CA GLY A 82 -11.04 -6.58 12.06
C GLY A 82 -12.09 -5.80 11.27
N GLN A 83 -12.06 -4.46 11.31
CA GLN A 83 -12.91 -3.64 10.43
C GLN A 83 -12.61 -3.89 8.96
N ALA A 84 -11.32 -3.96 8.59
CA ALA A 84 -10.90 -4.26 7.23
C ALA A 84 -11.35 -5.65 6.78
N LEU A 85 -11.17 -6.67 7.62
CA LEU A 85 -11.60 -8.03 7.36
C LEU A 85 -13.11 -8.14 7.21
N GLN A 86 -13.88 -7.52 8.10
CA GLN A 86 -15.35 -7.53 8.03
C GLN A 86 -15.84 -6.90 6.72
N ALA A 87 -15.31 -5.73 6.35
CA ALA A 87 -15.65 -5.06 5.10
C ALA A 87 -15.26 -5.90 3.87
N LEU A 88 -14.07 -6.52 3.92
CA LEU A 88 -13.58 -7.42 2.87
C LEU A 88 -14.49 -8.63 2.68
N LEU A 89 -14.85 -9.34 3.76
CA LEU A 89 -15.74 -10.50 3.70
C LEU A 89 -17.13 -10.13 3.18
N GLN A 90 -17.63 -8.96 3.55
CA GLN A 90 -18.89 -8.43 3.00
C GLN A 90 -18.80 -8.20 1.48
N ALA A 91 -17.71 -7.57 1.02
CA ALA A 91 -17.50 -7.31 -0.41
C ALA A 91 -17.32 -8.63 -1.21
N ILE A 92 -16.57 -9.60 -0.66
CA ILE A 92 -16.44 -10.95 -1.24
C ILE A 92 -17.82 -11.60 -1.38
N GLY A 93 -18.65 -11.58 -0.33
CA GLY A 93 -20.00 -12.17 -0.37
C GLY A 93 -20.91 -11.56 -1.41
N GLN A 94 -20.73 -10.28 -1.74
CA GLN A 94 -21.53 -9.53 -2.72
C GLN A 94 -21.02 -9.65 -4.16
N ALA A 95 -19.78 -10.12 -4.37
CA ALA A 95 -19.19 -10.23 -5.69
C ALA A 95 -19.92 -11.22 -6.60
N ARG A 96 -20.02 -10.87 -7.90
CA ARG A 96 -20.77 -11.61 -8.91
C ARG A 96 -19.93 -12.01 -10.13
N ALA A 97 -18.89 -11.24 -10.48
CA ALA A 97 -18.10 -11.45 -11.68
C ALA A 97 -16.66 -11.88 -11.34
N HIS A 98 -15.95 -11.09 -10.53
CA HIS A 98 -14.57 -11.41 -10.19
C HIS A 98 -14.15 -10.85 -8.83
N ILE A 99 -13.18 -11.54 -8.21
CA ILE A 99 -12.51 -11.13 -6.98
C ILE A 99 -11.00 -11.28 -7.21
N HIS A 100 -10.29 -10.18 -7.13
CA HIS A 100 -8.84 -10.12 -7.29
C HIS A 100 -8.19 -9.64 -6.00
N LEU A 101 -7.24 -10.42 -5.48
CA LEU A 101 -6.53 -10.12 -4.24
C LEU A 101 -5.02 -10.15 -4.48
N GLU A 102 -4.32 -9.15 -3.93
CA GLU A 102 -2.86 -9.12 -3.86
C GLU A 102 -2.44 -8.81 -2.43
N TYR A 103 -1.60 -9.68 -1.84
CA TYR A 103 -1.11 -9.54 -0.48
C TYR A 103 0.37 -9.87 -0.36
N TYR A 104 1.06 -9.09 0.48
CA TYR A 104 2.43 -9.41 0.91
C TYR A 104 2.42 -10.61 1.88
N ILE A 105 1.64 -10.52 2.98
CA ILE A 105 1.45 -11.61 3.93
C ILE A 105 0.01 -12.11 3.84
N PHE A 106 -0.10 -13.39 3.52
CA PHE A 106 -1.34 -14.15 3.63
C PHE A 106 -1.00 -15.45 4.36
N ARG A 107 -1.45 -15.60 5.61
CA ARG A 107 -1.16 -16.77 6.42
C ARG A 107 -2.33 -17.77 6.41
N PRO A 108 -2.06 -19.09 6.53
CA PRO A 108 -3.10 -20.10 6.65
C PRO A 108 -3.57 -20.28 8.11
N ASP A 109 -3.66 -19.18 8.87
CA ASP A 109 -4.19 -19.10 10.22
C ASP A 109 -5.73 -18.95 10.21
N GLU A 110 -6.38 -18.65 11.33
CA GLU A 110 -7.84 -18.55 11.43
C GLU A 110 -8.41 -17.50 10.49
N THR A 111 -7.81 -16.30 10.47
CA THR A 111 -8.18 -15.20 9.59
C THR A 111 -8.01 -15.58 8.13
N GLY A 112 -6.86 -16.14 7.75
CA GLY A 112 -6.60 -16.55 6.38
C GLY A 112 -7.49 -17.69 5.91
N GLN A 113 -7.77 -18.68 6.75
CA GLN A 113 -8.71 -19.75 6.42
C GLN A 113 -10.13 -19.23 6.20
N THR A 114 -10.57 -18.26 7.02
CA THR A 114 -11.87 -17.61 6.88
C THR A 114 -12.01 -16.93 5.52
N VAL A 115 -11.00 -16.15 5.10
CA VAL A 115 -10.98 -15.52 3.77
C VAL A 115 -10.95 -16.57 2.65
N LEU A 116 -10.10 -17.60 2.75
CA LEU A 116 -10.01 -18.65 1.74
C LEU A 116 -11.33 -19.41 1.55
N ARG A 117 -12.04 -19.73 2.63
CA ARG A 117 -13.36 -20.40 2.54
C ARG A 117 -14.41 -19.50 1.87
N ALA A 118 -14.41 -18.19 2.17
CA ALA A 118 -15.30 -17.24 1.51
C ALA A 118 -15.00 -17.15 0.01
N LEU A 119 -13.72 -17.11 -0.37
CA LEU A 119 -13.29 -17.13 -1.77
C LEU A 119 -13.67 -18.44 -2.48
N ALA A 120 -13.50 -19.58 -1.82
CA ALA A 120 -13.87 -20.88 -2.37
C ALA A 120 -15.39 -20.99 -2.60
N ALA A 121 -16.20 -20.44 -1.69
CA ALA A 121 -17.65 -20.38 -1.87
C ALA A 121 -18.01 -19.58 -3.13
N LYS A 122 -17.41 -18.41 -3.33
CA LYS A 122 -17.65 -17.58 -4.52
C LYS A 122 -17.16 -18.22 -5.81
N ALA A 123 -16.00 -18.91 -5.76
CA ALA A 123 -15.51 -19.65 -6.92
C ALA A 123 -16.47 -20.78 -7.33
N ARG A 124 -17.10 -21.49 -6.37
CA ARG A 124 -18.16 -22.49 -6.65
C ARG A 124 -19.42 -21.87 -7.28
N GLU A 125 -19.70 -20.59 -7.01
CA GLU A 125 -20.79 -19.82 -7.66
C GLU A 125 -20.42 -19.34 -9.08
N GLY A 126 -19.20 -19.64 -9.56
CA GLY A 126 -18.73 -19.23 -10.90
C GLY A 126 -18.04 -17.86 -10.92
N VAL A 127 -17.79 -17.23 -9.77
CA VAL A 127 -17.04 -15.98 -9.68
C VAL A 127 -15.54 -16.25 -9.94
N ALA A 128 -14.92 -15.47 -10.82
CA ALA A 128 -13.51 -15.60 -11.14
C ALA A 128 -12.63 -15.09 -9.97
N VAL A 129 -12.01 -16.00 -9.23
CA VAL A 129 -11.16 -15.66 -8.07
C VAL A 129 -9.69 -15.77 -8.41
N ARG A 130 -8.92 -14.69 -8.23
CA ARG A 130 -7.47 -14.65 -8.44
C ARG A 130 -6.76 -14.13 -7.21
N LEU A 131 -5.91 -14.97 -6.62
CA LEU A 131 -5.10 -14.67 -5.45
C LEU A 131 -3.62 -14.55 -5.86
N LEU A 132 -3.05 -13.37 -5.73
CA LEU A 132 -1.63 -13.09 -5.92
C LEU A 132 -0.98 -12.86 -4.54
N VAL A 133 0.06 -13.62 -4.23
CA VAL A 133 0.77 -13.45 -2.96
C VAL A 133 2.27 -13.35 -3.17
N ASP A 134 2.95 -12.60 -2.30
CA ASP A 134 4.40 -12.56 -2.28
C ASP A 134 4.97 -13.91 -1.82
N ALA A 135 5.96 -14.40 -2.55
CA ALA A 135 6.49 -15.73 -2.30
C ALA A 135 7.30 -15.86 -0.98
N ILE A 136 7.83 -14.76 -0.44
CA ILE A 136 8.53 -14.78 0.85
C ILE A 136 7.56 -14.44 1.97
N GLY A 137 6.82 -13.34 1.85
CA GLY A 137 5.87 -12.91 2.88
C GLY A 137 4.78 -13.94 3.17
N SER A 138 4.31 -14.64 2.14
CA SER A 138 3.26 -15.68 2.26
C SER A 138 3.80 -17.11 2.15
N PHE A 139 5.08 -17.34 2.49
CA PHE A 139 5.71 -18.66 2.37
C PHE A 139 4.93 -19.76 3.10
N SER A 140 4.40 -19.49 4.28
CA SER A 140 3.62 -20.45 5.08
C SER A 140 2.34 -20.93 4.37
N LEU A 141 1.74 -20.10 3.53
CA LEU A 141 0.52 -20.44 2.79
C LEU A 141 0.76 -21.53 1.75
N TYR A 142 1.82 -21.40 0.95
CA TYR A 142 2.02 -22.30 -0.19
C TYR A 142 3.04 -23.42 0.07
N ALA A 143 4.01 -23.24 0.96
CA ALA A 143 5.01 -24.25 1.30
C ALA A 143 4.37 -25.48 1.96
N ARG A 144 3.24 -25.28 2.64
CA ARG A 144 2.43 -26.35 3.23
C ARG A 144 1.07 -26.49 2.52
N ARG A 145 1.03 -26.22 1.22
CA ARG A 145 -0.20 -26.23 0.40
C ARG A 145 -1.03 -27.49 0.60
N SER A 146 -0.40 -28.66 0.69
CA SER A 146 -1.10 -29.92 0.96
C SER A 146 -1.73 -30.02 2.34
N ARG A 147 -1.40 -29.13 3.29
CA ARG A 147 -1.93 -29.10 4.65
C ARG A 147 -2.96 -27.96 4.87
N CYS A 148 -3.07 -27.01 3.94
CA CYS A 148 -4.06 -25.94 4.01
C CYS A 148 -5.30 -26.34 3.22
N GLN A 149 -6.26 -26.96 3.90
CA GLN A 149 -7.50 -27.45 3.29
C GLN A 149 -8.28 -26.34 2.58
N ALA A 150 -8.43 -25.18 3.21
CA ALA A 150 -9.17 -24.05 2.63
C ALA A 150 -8.55 -23.56 1.31
N LEU A 151 -7.22 -23.59 1.17
CA LEU A 151 -6.56 -23.27 -0.09
C LEU A 151 -6.82 -24.35 -1.17
N GLN A 152 -6.81 -25.63 -0.77
CA GLN A 152 -7.16 -26.71 -1.69
C GLN A 152 -8.61 -26.60 -2.18
N GLU A 153 -9.54 -26.28 -1.28
CA GLU A 153 -10.93 -26.05 -1.62
C GLU A 153 -11.10 -24.90 -2.62
N LEU A 154 -10.37 -23.78 -2.44
CA LEU A 154 -10.37 -22.67 -3.38
C LEU A 154 -9.89 -23.11 -4.78
N LEU A 155 -8.77 -23.84 -4.83
CA LEU A 155 -8.19 -24.29 -6.10
C LEU A 155 -9.07 -25.33 -6.78
N ALA A 156 -9.66 -26.26 -6.03
CA ALA A 156 -10.61 -27.24 -6.56
C ALA A 156 -11.90 -26.58 -7.09
N ALA A 157 -12.31 -25.46 -6.52
CA ALA A 157 -13.43 -24.66 -6.98
C ALA A 157 -13.11 -23.79 -8.23
N GLY A 158 -11.88 -23.86 -8.76
CA GLY A 158 -11.47 -23.09 -9.94
C GLY A 158 -10.79 -21.75 -9.63
N GLY A 159 -10.54 -21.44 -8.36
CA GLY A 159 -9.73 -20.27 -7.98
C GLY A 159 -8.28 -20.41 -8.43
N GLU A 160 -7.66 -19.30 -8.80
CA GLU A 160 -6.29 -19.24 -9.28
C GLU A 160 -5.36 -18.65 -8.21
N LEU A 161 -4.16 -19.25 -8.03
CA LEU A 161 -3.07 -18.73 -7.18
C LEU A 161 -1.84 -18.44 -8.02
N ALA A 162 -1.30 -17.22 -7.89
CA ALA A 162 0.00 -16.85 -8.44
C ALA A 162 0.96 -16.40 -7.34
N LEU A 163 2.25 -16.69 -7.53
CA LEU A 163 3.32 -16.31 -6.62
C LEU A 163 4.16 -15.19 -7.22
N PHE A 164 4.26 -14.07 -6.52
CA PHE A 164 5.12 -12.98 -6.92
C PHE A 164 6.57 -13.29 -6.54
N HIS A 165 7.48 -13.31 -7.52
CA HIS A 165 8.91 -13.62 -7.36
C HIS A 165 9.20 -14.89 -6.54
N PRO A 166 8.74 -16.08 -7.00
CA PRO A 166 9.05 -17.31 -6.32
C PRO A 166 10.57 -17.53 -6.25
N ALA A 167 11.06 -17.92 -5.06
CA ALA A 167 12.44 -18.33 -4.88
C ALA A 167 12.65 -19.70 -5.56
N ARG A 168 13.10 -19.70 -6.81
CA ARG A 168 13.46 -20.92 -7.55
C ARG A 168 14.94 -21.18 -7.36
N LEU A 169 15.26 -22.32 -6.76
CA LEU A 169 16.64 -22.78 -6.57
C LEU A 169 17.36 -23.09 -7.89
N ASP A 170 16.60 -23.36 -8.97
CA ASP A 170 17.07 -23.61 -10.32
C ASP A 170 17.58 -22.36 -11.06
N ARG A 171 17.26 -21.18 -10.55
CA ARG A 171 17.78 -19.93 -11.07
C ARG A 171 18.92 -19.44 -10.18
N PHE A 172 20.13 -19.49 -10.70
CA PHE A 172 21.37 -19.01 -10.05
C PHE A 172 21.30 -17.61 -9.42
N ARG A 173 20.11 -16.96 -9.40
CA ARG A 173 19.98 -15.55 -9.00
C ARG A 173 18.53 -15.25 -8.51
N PRO A 174 18.15 -15.58 -7.28
CA PRO A 174 16.82 -15.27 -6.76
C PRO A 174 16.59 -13.76 -6.64
N LEU A 175 15.39 -13.29 -7.04
CA LEU A 175 14.95 -11.90 -6.85
C LEU A 175 14.49 -11.68 -5.41
N VAL A 176 15.38 -11.94 -4.44
CA VAL A 176 15.02 -11.95 -3.03
C VAL A 176 14.66 -10.53 -2.53
N ASN A 177 15.28 -9.50 -3.09
CA ASN A 177 15.12 -8.13 -2.62
C ASN A 177 13.89 -7.38 -3.20
N LEU A 178 13.36 -7.84 -4.33
CA LEU A 178 12.23 -7.18 -4.99
C LEU A 178 10.94 -7.89 -4.61
N ARG A 179 10.15 -7.29 -3.72
CA ARG A 179 8.93 -7.90 -3.17
C ARG A 179 7.69 -7.09 -3.51
N THR A 180 6.55 -7.75 -3.74
CA THR A 180 5.29 -7.02 -3.69
C THR A 180 4.92 -6.82 -2.23
N HIS A 181 4.79 -5.55 -1.84
CA HIS A 181 4.34 -5.19 -0.50
C HIS A 181 2.92 -4.62 -0.53
N ARG A 182 2.27 -4.65 -1.69
CA ARG A 182 0.89 -4.22 -1.89
C ARG A 182 -0.08 -5.09 -1.12
N LYS A 183 -1.14 -4.48 -0.61
CA LYS A 183 -2.30 -5.11 -0.02
C LYS A 183 -3.50 -4.45 -0.67
N LEU A 184 -4.01 -5.11 -1.70
CA LEU A 184 -5.15 -4.58 -2.45
C LEU A 184 -6.13 -5.68 -2.82
N VAL A 185 -7.41 -5.33 -2.85
CA VAL A 185 -8.47 -6.21 -3.32
C VAL A 185 -9.39 -5.43 -4.24
N VAL A 186 -9.90 -6.09 -5.26
CA VAL A 186 -10.94 -5.54 -6.13
C VAL A 186 -12.03 -6.58 -6.33
N CYS A 187 -13.26 -6.18 -6.03
CA CYS A 187 -14.48 -6.96 -6.27
C CYS A 187 -15.29 -6.30 -7.39
N ASP A 188 -15.49 -7.02 -8.51
CA ASP A 188 -16.30 -6.62 -9.68
C ASP A 188 -15.92 -5.26 -10.30
N GLY A 189 -14.71 -4.75 -10.05
CA GLY A 189 -14.32 -3.40 -10.44
C GLY A 189 -15.14 -2.27 -9.78
N ARG A 190 -15.90 -2.58 -8.73
CA ARG A 190 -16.84 -1.67 -8.04
C ARG A 190 -16.41 -1.30 -6.64
N VAL A 191 -15.84 -2.25 -5.90
CA VAL A 191 -15.33 -2.06 -4.55
C VAL A 191 -13.85 -2.40 -4.58
N GLY A 192 -13.04 -1.50 -4.05
CA GLY A 192 -11.60 -1.68 -3.93
C GLY A 192 -11.13 -1.49 -2.49
N PHE A 193 -10.11 -2.23 -2.09
CA PHE A 193 -9.45 -2.10 -0.81
C PHE A 193 -7.97 -1.83 -1.03
N ILE A 194 -7.39 -0.94 -0.23
CA ILE A 194 -5.96 -0.62 -0.25
C ILE A 194 -5.51 -0.14 1.13
N GLY A 195 -4.31 -0.51 1.56
CA GLY A 195 -3.77 -0.03 2.84
C GLY A 195 -2.63 -0.87 3.39
N GLY A 196 -2.48 -0.88 4.71
CA GLY A 196 -1.42 -1.57 5.41
C GLY A 196 -1.75 -3.00 5.86
N VAL A 197 -3.04 -3.32 6.05
CA VAL A 197 -3.52 -4.57 6.66
C VAL A 197 -3.24 -5.79 5.79
N ASN A 198 -2.59 -6.81 6.35
CA ASN A 198 -2.38 -8.12 5.75
C ASN A 198 -3.50 -9.11 6.15
N ILE A 199 -3.46 -10.33 5.64
CA ILE A 199 -4.38 -11.41 6.04
C ILE A 199 -3.66 -12.33 7.03
N THR A 200 -3.80 -12.02 8.32
CA THR A 200 -3.15 -12.75 9.43
C THR A 200 -3.87 -12.46 10.74
N ASP A 201 -3.85 -13.41 11.66
CA ASP A 201 -4.45 -13.29 12.99
C ASP A 201 -3.84 -12.13 13.80
N GLU A 202 -2.55 -11.84 13.59
CA GLU A 202 -1.84 -10.76 14.28
C GLU A 202 -2.45 -9.37 14.01
N GLU A 203 -3.11 -9.18 12.88
CA GLU A 203 -3.75 -7.92 12.49
C GLU A 203 -5.28 -7.94 12.73
N ASN A 204 -5.82 -9.00 13.35
CA ASN A 204 -7.25 -9.18 13.59
C ASN A 204 -7.59 -9.14 15.08
N GLU A 205 -8.18 -8.04 15.53
CA GLU A 205 -8.58 -7.88 16.93
C GLU A 205 -9.66 -8.85 17.39
N ASN A 206 -10.43 -9.43 16.48
CA ASN A 206 -11.40 -10.47 16.83
C ASN A 206 -10.72 -11.79 17.23
N VAL A 207 -9.45 -11.99 16.85
CA VAL A 207 -8.65 -13.17 17.20
C VAL A 207 -7.63 -12.84 18.29
N CYS A 208 -6.86 -11.77 18.14
CA CYS A 208 -5.78 -11.41 19.04
C CYS A 208 -6.17 -10.41 20.14
N GLY A 209 -7.41 -9.87 20.13
CA GLY A 209 -7.87 -8.86 21.08
C GLY A 209 -6.98 -7.62 21.09
N GLU A 210 -6.67 -7.11 22.28
CA GLU A 210 -5.85 -5.88 22.45
C GLU A 210 -4.39 -6.03 21.98
N ARG A 211 -3.93 -7.25 21.71
CA ARG A 211 -2.58 -7.50 21.18
C ARG A 211 -2.52 -7.41 19.67
N ALA A 212 -3.65 -7.23 19.00
CA ALA A 212 -3.68 -7.07 17.54
C ALA A 212 -2.86 -5.86 17.10
N TRP A 213 -2.20 -5.99 15.97
CA TRP A 213 -1.45 -4.90 15.38
C TRP A 213 -2.38 -3.77 14.97
N ARG A 214 -1.98 -2.55 15.26
CA ARG A 214 -2.72 -1.34 14.87
C ARG A 214 -2.33 -0.94 13.45
N ASP A 215 -3.21 -1.18 12.48
CA ASP A 215 -2.99 -0.77 11.10
C ASP A 215 -4.21 0.00 10.54
N THR A 216 -4.09 0.48 9.30
CA THR A 216 -5.10 1.30 8.61
C THR A 216 -5.30 0.80 7.18
N HIS A 217 -6.57 0.74 6.76
CA HIS A 217 -6.97 0.33 5.42
C HIS A 217 -8.04 1.27 4.88
N LEU A 218 -8.27 1.26 3.57
CA LEU A 218 -9.33 2.00 2.90
C LEU A 218 -10.24 1.05 2.13
N GLU A 219 -11.54 1.35 2.15
CA GLU A 219 -12.51 0.87 1.17
C GLU A 219 -12.85 2.03 0.22
N LEU A 220 -12.72 1.78 -1.08
CA LEU A 220 -13.00 2.73 -2.15
C LEU A 220 -14.15 2.25 -3.02
N ARG A 221 -15.02 3.19 -3.43
CA ARG A 221 -16.08 2.94 -4.41
C ARG A 221 -16.07 4.06 -5.45
N GLY A 222 -16.04 3.70 -6.71
CA GLY A 222 -15.99 4.65 -7.82
C GLY A 222 -14.77 4.48 -8.73
N ALA A 223 -14.40 5.53 -9.45
CA ALA A 223 -13.45 5.43 -10.56
C ALA A 223 -12.03 5.00 -10.14
N ALA A 224 -11.58 5.33 -8.93
CA ALA A 224 -10.25 4.92 -8.47
C ALA A 224 -10.11 3.39 -8.33
N VAL A 225 -11.21 2.64 -8.14
CA VAL A 225 -11.18 1.17 -8.07
C VAL A 225 -10.67 0.56 -9.38
N ARG A 226 -10.94 1.20 -10.52
CA ARG A 226 -10.45 0.75 -11.82
C ARG A 226 -8.93 0.84 -11.93
N TRP A 227 -8.33 1.84 -11.28
CA TRP A 227 -6.87 1.96 -11.23
C TRP A 227 -6.25 0.92 -10.30
N LEU A 228 -6.92 0.56 -9.21
CA LEU A 228 -6.51 -0.60 -8.40
C LEU A 228 -6.59 -1.89 -9.21
N GLN A 229 -7.67 -2.08 -9.96
CA GLN A 229 -7.82 -3.20 -10.88
C GLN A 229 -6.70 -3.25 -11.92
N TYR A 230 -6.34 -2.11 -12.51
CA TYR A 230 -5.24 -2.01 -13.47
C TYR A 230 -3.90 -2.39 -12.84
N VAL A 231 -3.60 -1.91 -11.62
CA VAL A 231 -2.39 -2.28 -10.88
C VAL A 231 -2.34 -3.78 -10.63
N PHE A 232 -3.44 -4.37 -10.13
CA PHE A 232 -3.52 -5.81 -9.93
C PHE A 232 -3.28 -6.60 -11.22
N LEU A 233 -3.91 -6.22 -12.32
CA LEU A 233 -3.78 -6.93 -13.61
C LEU A 233 -2.34 -6.92 -14.13
N GLN A 234 -1.60 -5.83 -13.94
CA GLN A 234 -0.18 -5.76 -14.27
C GLN A 234 0.64 -6.74 -13.45
N ASP A 235 0.41 -6.80 -12.14
CA ASP A 235 1.13 -7.68 -11.24
C ASP A 235 0.78 -9.14 -11.47
N TRP A 236 -0.50 -9.42 -11.71
CA TRP A 236 -0.98 -10.75 -12.07
C TRP A 236 -0.35 -11.27 -13.38
N ALA A 237 -0.43 -10.48 -14.45
CA ALA A 237 0.16 -10.87 -15.74
C ALA A 237 1.68 -11.10 -15.63
N TYR A 238 2.36 -10.24 -14.87
CA TYR A 238 3.79 -10.38 -14.62
C TYR A 238 4.13 -11.67 -13.83
N ALA A 239 3.37 -11.98 -12.79
CA ALA A 239 3.62 -13.13 -11.92
C ALA A 239 3.20 -14.46 -12.54
N SER A 240 2.03 -14.51 -13.17
CA SER A 240 1.45 -15.73 -13.75
C SER A 240 1.91 -16.00 -15.18
N GLY A 241 2.35 -14.97 -15.92
CA GLY A 241 2.60 -15.04 -17.36
C GLY A 241 1.31 -15.08 -18.20
N LYS A 242 0.14 -14.87 -17.59
CA LYS A 242 -1.17 -14.94 -18.24
C LYS A 242 -1.87 -13.59 -18.13
N THR A 243 -2.43 -13.10 -19.22
CA THR A 243 -3.33 -11.96 -19.22
C THR A 243 -4.73 -12.45 -18.86
N PRO A 244 -5.37 -11.95 -17.79
CA PRO A 244 -6.73 -12.33 -17.47
C PRO A 244 -7.67 -11.92 -18.60
N SER A 245 -8.41 -12.87 -19.15
CA SER A 245 -9.51 -12.57 -20.07
C SER A 245 -10.77 -12.22 -19.27
N ALA A 246 -11.56 -11.28 -19.77
CA ALA A 246 -12.90 -11.06 -19.25
C ALA A 246 -13.75 -12.33 -19.51
N HIS A 247 -14.33 -12.90 -18.47
CA HIS A 247 -15.37 -13.91 -18.65
C HIS A 247 -16.60 -13.22 -19.24
N SER A 248 -17.11 -13.79 -20.33
CA SER A 248 -18.27 -13.40 -21.12
C SER A 248 -19.12 -12.24 -20.58
N GLY A 249 -18.97 -11.04 -21.18
CA GLY A 249 -19.90 -9.93 -21.07
C GLY A 249 -19.63 -8.86 -20.01
N ASP A 250 -18.94 -9.17 -18.92
CA ASP A 250 -18.52 -8.18 -17.93
C ASP A 250 -17.10 -7.70 -18.23
N THR A 251 -16.94 -6.40 -18.42
CA THR A 251 -15.61 -5.79 -18.53
C THR A 251 -14.90 -5.91 -17.20
N LEU A 252 -13.62 -6.29 -17.21
CA LEU A 252 -12.74 -6.36 -16.00
C LEU A 252 -12.73 -5.08 -15.16
N PHE A 253 -13.16 -3.98 -15.74
CA PHE A 253 -13.20 -2.67 -15.12
C PHE A 253 -14.61 -2.23 -14.67
N GLY A 254 -15.59 -3.13 -14.66
CA GLY A 254 -16.99 -2.83 -14.39
C GLY A 254 -17.65 -2.02 -15.53
N ALA A 255 -18.97 -2.12 -15.68
CA ALA A 255 -19.68 -1.19 -16.54
C ALA A 255 -19.44 0.25 -16.06
N PRO A 256 -19.42 1.26 -16.96
CA PRO A 256 -19.39 2.65 -16.54
C PRO A 256 -20.46 2.84 -15.48
N SER A 257 -20.01 3.10 -14.26
CA SER A 257 -20.90 3.11 -13.10
C SER A 257 -22.07 4.03 -13.33
N GLY A 258 -23.21 3.61 -12.86
CA GLY A 258 -24.54 4.16 -12.98
C GLY A 258 -24.81 5.62 -12.68
N LEU A 259 -23.80 6.52 -12.75
CA LEU A 259 -24.05 7.96 -12.93
C LEU A 259 -24.91 8.20 -14.19
N ALA A 260 -24.73 7.41 -15.25
CA ALA A 260 -25.60 7.44 -16.42
C ALA A 260 -27.01 6.86 -16.13
N ARG A 261 -27.15 5.98 -15.10
CA ARG A 261 -28.47 5.45 -14.70
C ARG A 261 -29.16 6.29 -13.62
N LEU A 262 -28.39 6.99 -12.77
CA LEU A 262 -28.93 7.95 -11.80
C LEU A 262 -29.36 9.27 -12.46
N ALA A 263 -28.83 9.59 -13.65
CA ALA A 263 -29.29 10.74 -14.45
C ALA A 263 -30.65 10.50 -15.12
N ALA A 264 -31.19 9.31 -15.05
CA ALA A 264 -32.50 8.95 -15.61
C ALA A 264 -33.49 8.58 -14.50
N ASP A 265 -33.73 9.51 -13.56
CA ASP A 265 -34.90 9.43 -12.71
C ASP A 265 -36.14 9.79 -13.57
N PRO A 266 -37.13 8.88 -13.66
CA PRO A 266 -38.37 9.15 -14.41
C PRO A 266 -39.18 10.35 -13.91
N SER A 267 -38.84 10.90 -12.72
CA SER A 267 -39.54 12.04 -12.13
C SER A 267 -39.09 13.42 -12.65
N GLY A 268 -38.03 13.48 -13.50
CA GLY A 268 -37.56 14.73 -14.11
C GLY A 268 -36.86 15.69 -13.14
N GLN A 269 -36.62 15.29 -11.92
CA GLN A 269 -35.78 16.08 -11.00
C GLN A 269 -34.28 15.84 -11.32
N PRO A 270 -33.45 16.90 -11.38
CA PRO A 270 -32.03 16.71 -11.54
C PRO A 270 -31.52 15.85 -10.39
N ALA A 271 -31.07 14.63 -10.69
CA ALA A 271 -30.44 13.77 -9.69
C ALA A 271 -29.31 14.57 -9.02
N GLN A 272 -29.37 14.72 -7.71
CA GLN A 272 -28.26 15.29 -6.95
C GLN A 272 -27.06 14.36 -7.16
N ILE A 273 -26.08 14.82 -7.96
CA ILE A 273 -24.80 14.12 -8.11
C ILE A 273 -24.18 14.08 -6.73
N PRO A 274 -23.99 12.91 -6.09
CA PRO A 274 -23.38 12.84 -4.79
C PRO A 274 -22.01 13.53 -4.83
N ALA A 275 -21.63 14.21 -3.76
CA ALA A 275 -20.32 14.84 -3.64
C ALA A 275 -19.23 13.81 -4.02
N GLN A 276 -18.38 14.18 -4.95
CA GLN A 276 -17.34 13.29 -5.44
C GLN A 276 -16.09 13.50 -4.59
N VAL A 277 -15.56 12.39 -4.06
CA VAL A 277 -14.30 12.38 -3.32
C VAL A 277 -13.15 12.23 -4.32
N PRO A 278 -12.25 13.23 -4.46
CA PRO A 278 -11.09 13.12 -5.32
C PRO A 278 -10.07 12.15 -4.73
N VAL A 279 -9.81 11.04 -5.44
CA VAL A 279 -8.86 10.01 -5.04
C VAL A 279 -7.85 9.77 -6.15
N GLN A 280 -6.56 9.73 -5.81
CA GLN A 280 -5.51 9.33 -6.74
C GLN A 280 -4.76 8.12 -6.22
N ILE A 281 -4.72 7.06 -7.02
CA ILE A 281 -3.91 5.88 -6.72
C ILE A 281 -2.47 6.18 -7.10
N VAL A 282 -1.55 5.88 -6.19
CA VAL A 282 -0.10 6.03 -6.40
C VAL A 282 0.51 4.65 -6.32
N ALA A 283 1.00 4.15 -7.44
CA ALA A 283 1.70 2.87 -7.49
C ALA A 283 3.17 3.10 -7.78
N SER A 284 4.05 2.52 -7.00
CA SER A 284 5.49 2.56 -7.24
C SER A 284 6.08 1.15 -7.23
N GLY A 285 7.25 1.04 -7.82
CA GLY A 285 8.01 -0.20 -7.86
C GLY A 285 9.39 0.02 -8.48
N PRO A 286 10.31 -0.92 -8.29
CA PRO A 286 11.66 -0.83 -8.85
C PRO A 286 11.68 -0.88 -10.39
N ASP A 287 10.56 -1.18 -11.01
CA ASP A 287 10.35 -1.25 -12.46
C ASP A 287 9.95 0.09 -13.09
N THR A 288 9.68 1.11 -12.28
CA THR A 288 9.37 2.47 -12.74
C THR A 288 10.48 3.44 -12.37
N ASP A 289 10.79 4.40 -13.25
CA ASP A 289 11.80 5.44 -12.97
C ASP A 289 11.23 6.57 -12.11
N GLY A 290 9.92 6.54 -11.85
CA GLY A 290 9.21 7.69 -11.28
C GLY A 290 9.33 7.82 -9.76
N GLU A 291 9.73 6.78 -9.01
CA GLU A 291 9.74 6.78 -7.53
C GLU A 291 8.46 7.47 -6.97
N ALA A 292 7.29 7.08 -7.50
CA ALA A 292 6.05 7.86 -7.40
C ALA A 292 5.64 8.18 -5.95
N ILE A 293 5.73 7.19 -5.05
CA ILE A 293 5.36 7.39 -3.64
C ILE A 293 6.36 8.30 -2.92
N LEU A 294 7.67 8.16 -3.17
CA LEU A 294 8.68 9.05 -2.62
C LEU A 294 8.42 10.49 -3.04
N ARG A 295 8.23 10.73 -4.34
CA ARG A 295 7.97 12.08 -4.88
C ARG A 295 6.66 12.65 -4.38
N ALA A 296 5.60 11.83 -4.31
CA ALA A 296 4.32 12.26 -3.76
C ALA A 296 4.44 12.70 -2.29
N MET A 297 5.16 11.94 -1.46
CA MET A 297 5.37 12.29 -0.06
C MET A 297 6.23 13.55 0.10
N VAL A 298 7.36 13.65 -0.63
CA VAL A 298 8.25 14.82 -0.55
C VAL A 298 7.53 16.09 -1.00
N ASP A 299 6.79 16.03 -2.09
CA ASP A 299 6.04 17.17 -2.62
C ASP A 299 4.89 17.57 -1.67
N ALA A 300 4.12 16.61 -1.15
CA ALA A 300 3.07 16.86 -0.15
C ALA A 300 3.63 17.52 1.12
N ILE A 301 4.77 17.07 1.65
CA ILE A 301 5.47 17.69 2.77
C ILE A 301 5.89 19.13 2.43
N GLY A 302 6.31 19.36 1.18
CA GLY A 302 6.65 20.69 0.67
C GLY A 302 5.45 21.66 0.63
N LEU A 303 4.25 21.15 0.34
CA LEU A 303 2.99 21.91 0.29
C LEU A 303 2.42 22.26 1.66
N ALA A 304 2.90 21.63 2.74
CA ALA A 304 2.40 21.82 4.09
C ALA A 304 2.55 23.29 4.57
N ARG A 305 1.51 23.82 5.19
CA ARG A 305 1.46 25.17 5.77
C ARG A 305 1.30 25.15 7.28
N GLU A 306 0.53 24.21 7.82
CA GLU A 306 0.15 24.17 9.24
C GLU A 306 0.67 22.92 9.94
N ARG A 307 0.40 21.73 9.38
CA ARG A 307 0.74 20.47 10.04
C ARG A 307 1.08 19.33 9.10
N ILE A 308 1.95 18.44 9.57
CA ILE A 308 2.27 17.14 8.97
C ILE A 308 2.19 16.10 10.08
N TRP A 309 1.30 15.11 9.91
CA TRP A 309 1.17 13.98 10.82
C TRP A 309 1.49 12.71 10.06
N LEU A 310 2.61 12.11 10.41
CA LEU A 310 3.16 10.92 9.77
C LEU A 310 3.11 9.75 10.73
N ALA A 311 2.51 8.65 10.31
CA ALA A 311 2.50 7.38 11.00
C ALA A 311 3.16 6.30 10.16
N THR A 312 4.13 5.57 10.71
CA THR A 312 4.84 4.50 10.01
C THR A 312 5.45 3.50 10.99
N PRO A 313 5.38 2.18 10.70
CA PRO A 313 6.07 1.17 11.52
C PRO A 313 7.59 1.21 11.40
N TYR A 314 8.08 1.55 10.21
CA TYR A 314 9.51 1.62 9.92
C TYR A 314 9.84 3.02 9.43
N PHE A 315 10.63 3.74 10.25
CA PHE A 315 11.11 5.08 9.94
C PHE A 315 12.61 5.03 9.67
N VAL A 316 12.97 4.81 8.42
CA VAL A 316 14.36 4.83 7.94
C VAL A 316 14.43 5.76 6.72
N PRO A 317 14.32 7.09 6.96
CA PRO A 317 14.13 8.06 5.90
C PRO A 317 15.33 8.10 4.93
N THR A 318 15.04 8.39 3.68
CA THR A 318 16.06 8.79 2.71
C THR A 318 16.52 10.23 3.00
N GLU A 319 17.63 10.65 2.38
CA GLU A 319 18.13 12.02 2.56
C GLU A 319 17.07 13.05 2.13
N GLU A 320 16.34 12.78 1.04
CA GLU A 320 15.31 13.66 0.51
C GLU A 320 14.12 13.81 1.47
N THR A 321 13.66 12.69 2.05
CA THR A 321 12.51 12.71 2.97
C THR A 321 12.86 13.28 4.33
N LEU A 322 14.07 13.02 4.83
CA LEU A 322 14.56 13.61 6.07
C LEU A 322 14.71 15.14 5.92
N PHE A 323 15.30 15.58 4.81
CA PHE A 323 15.44 17.01 4.50
C PHE A 323 14.07 17.69 4.35
N ALA A 324 13.10 17.06 3.69
CA ALA A 324 11.75 17.60 3.55
C ALA A 324 11.06 17.79 4.91
N LEU A 325 11.08 16.76 5.79
CA LEU A 325 10.46 16.84 7.12
C LEU A 325 11.13 17.89 8.02
N THR A 326 12.46 17.93 8.05
CA THR A 326 13.19 18.90 8.86
C THR A 326 13.01 20.31 8.35
N SER A 327 13.00 20.52 7.02
CA SER A 327 12.70 21.81 6.40
C SER A 327 11.30 22.30 6.71
N ALA A 328 10.29 21.41 6.69
CA ALA A 328 8.92 21.77 7.07
C ALA A 328 8.84 22.21 8.53
N ALA A 329 9.46 21.47 9.45
CA ALA A 329 9.49 21.81 10.87
C ALA A 329 10.21 23.15 11.12
N LEU A 330 11.33 23.39 10.45
CA LEU A 330 12.07 24.67 10.54
C LEU A 330 11.29 25.87 9.95
N ARG A 331 10.38 25.63 9.01
CA ARG A 331 9.45 26.67 8.52
C ARG A 331 8.30 26.98 9.51
N GLY A 332 8.21 26.27 10.64
CA GLY A 332 7.16 26.44 11.64
C GLY A 332 5.95 25.51 11.45
N VAL A 333 5.98 24.59 10.49
CA VAL A 333 4.94 23.57 10.33
C VAL A 333 4.98 22.60 11.51
N GLN A 334 3.84 22.28 12.12
CA GLN A 334 3.77 21.30 13.20
C GLN A 334 3.97 19.88 12.64
N VAL A 335 5.14 19.30 12.83
CA VAL A 335 5.42 17.93 12.39
C VAL A 335 5.32 16.95 13.56
N LYS A 336 4.42 15.96 13.45
CA LYS A 336 4.30 14.82 14.38
C LYS A 336 4.64 13.54 13.66
N LEU A 337 5.56 12.78 14.25
CA LEU A 337 5.95 11.43 13.81
C LEU A 337 5.48 10.42 14.84
N MET A 338 4.71 9.42 14.41
CA MET A 338 4.28 8.29 15.23
C MET A 338 4.93 7.00 14.72
N VAL A 339 5.60 6.28 15.64
CA VAL A 339 6.29 5.01 15.38
C VAL A 339 5.97 4.00 16.49
N PRO A 340 6.18 2.69 16.31
CA PRO A 340 6.02 1.72 17.40
C PRO A 340 7.09 1.91 18.50
N ALA A 341 6.69 1.78 19.76
CA ALA A 341 7.62 1.69 20.89
C ALA A 341 8.47 0.40 20.84
N CYS A 342 7.82 -0.70 20.44
CA CYS A 342 8.44 -1.99 20.21
C CYS A 342 8.10 -2.46 18.79
N GLY A 343 9.06 -2.41 17.87
CA GLY A 343 8.91 -2.98 16.53
C GLY A 343 9.20 -4.49 16.54
N ASP A 344 8.79 -5.17 15.49
CA ASP A 344 9.09 -6.58 15.21
C ASP A 344 10.58 -6.84 14.88
N SER A 345 11.32 -5.79 14.47
CA SER A 345 12.75 -5.81 14.17
C SER A 345 13.52 -4.85 15.07
N ARG A 346 14.44 -5.41 15.90
CA ARG A 346 15.34 -4.62 16.75
C ARG A 346 16.27 -3.71 15.96
N LEU A 347 16.75 -4.18 14.81
CA LEU A 347 17.65 -3.42 13.95
C LEU A 347 16.94 -2.22 13.33
N THR A 348 15.75 -2.42 12.79
CA THR A 348 14.94 -1.33 12.20
C THR A 348 14.51 -0.31 13.25
N SER A 349 14.14 -0.77 14.46
CA SER A 349 13.82 0.13 15.58
C SER A 349 15.04 0.96 16.03
N ALA A 350 16.24 0.38 16.07
CA ALA A 350 17.47 1.11 16.39
C ALA A 350 17.83 2.11 15.28
N ALA A 351 17.67 1.71 14.01
CA ALA A 351 17.86 2.61 12.87
C ALA A 351 16.90 3.81 12.92
N ALA A 352 15.61 3.59 13.20
CA ALA A 352 14.63 4.67 13.37
C ALA A 352 15.04 5.67 14.46
N ARG A 353 15.40 5.15 15.63
CA ARG A 353 15.82 5.98 16.77
C ARG A 353 17.09 6.80 16.51
N SER A 354 17.96 6.35 15.62
CA SER A 354 19.19 7.09 15.26
C SER A 354 18.91 8.45 14.59
N TYR A 355 17.71 8.67 14.06
CA TYR A 355 17.28 9.92 13.44
C TYR A 355 16.56 10.87 14.42
N PHE A 356 16.16 10.39 15.60
CA PHE A 356 15.31 11.16 16.51
C PHE A 356 15.92 12.47 16.96
N ASP A 357 17.20 12.49 17.34
CA ASP A 357 17.88 13.69 17.83
C ASP A 357 18.00 14.77 16.72
N GLU A 358 18.15 14.35 15.47
CA GLU A 358 18.23 15.24 14.31
C GLU A 358 16.85 15.86 14.02
N LEU A 359 15.79 15.05 14.02
CA LEU A 359 14.41 15.49 13.83
C LEU A 359 13.96 16.44 14.95
N GLN A 360 14.25 16.10 16.21
CA GLN A 360 13.86 16.91 17.36
C GLN A 360 14.59 18.26 17.39
N ARG A 361 15.85 18.32 16.95
CA ARG A 361 16.57 19.61 16.78
C ARG A 361 15.91 20.50 15.75
N ALA A 362 15.27 19.96 14.73
CA ALA A 362 14.49 20.72 13.75
C ALA A 362 13.09 21.10 14.25
N GLY A 363 12.63 20.55 15.38
CA GLY A 363 11.29 20.84 15.95
C GLY A 363 10.24 19.75 15.74
N VAL A 364 10.61 18.60 15.18
CA VAL A 364 9.68 17.47 15.00
C VAL A 364 9.30 16.85 16.33
N LEU A 365 8.01 16.62 16.56
CA LEU A 365 7.49 15.94 17.73
C LEU A 365 7.36 14.43 17.46
N ILE A 366 8.03 13.61 18.27
CA ILE A 366 8.08 12.16 18.06
C ILE A 366 7.30 11.44 19.17
N PHE A 367 6.46 10.49 18.75
CA PHE A 367 5.59 9.71 19.61
C PHE A 367 5.80 8.21 19.37
N GLU A 368 6.01 7.45 20.43
CA GLU A 368 6.12 6.00 20.41
C GLU A 368 4.79 5.37 20.87
N TYR A 369 4.11 4.67 19.98
CA TYR A 369 2.88 3.92 20.28
C TYR A 369 3.18 2.71 21.17
N THR A 370 2.47 2.58 22.30
CA THR A 370 2.84 1.63 23.39
C THR A 370 1.83 0.50 23.59
N ALA A 371 0.62 0.58 23.05
CA ALA A 371 -0.44 -0.38 23.33
C ALA A 371 -0.21 -1.76 22.66
N ALA A 372 0.25 -1.75 21.41
CA ALA A 372 0.54 -2.96 20.62
C ALA A 372 1.59 -2.65 19.55
N MET A 373 1.84 -3.58 18.62
CA MET A 373 2.61 -3.26 17.41
C MET A 373 1.84 -2.26 16.55
N PHE A 374 2.49 -1.13 16.25
CA PHE A 374 1.95 -0.09 15.39
C PHE A 374 2.44 -0.29 13.97
N HIS A 375 1.50 -0.53 13.04
CA HIS A 375 1.84 -0.87 11.66
C HIS A 375 1.18 0.04 10.61
N ALA A 376 0.46 1.11 11.01
CA ALA A 376 -0.18 2.04 10.09
C ALA A 376 0.83 2.84 9.25
N LYS A 377 0.47 3.11 8.01
CA LYS A 377 1.25 3.90 7.05
C LYS A 377 0.35 5.00 6.50
N THR A 378 0.37 6.15 7.20
CA THR A 378 -0.48 7.28 6.86
C THR A 378 0.30 8.58 6.88
N LEU A 379 -0.04 9.48 5.98
CA LEU A 379 0.45 10.85 5.94
C LEU A 379 -0.75 11.78 5.84
N LEU A 380 -0.89 12.69 6.80
CA LEU A 380 -1.85 13.79 6.77
C LEU A 380 -1.09 15.10 6.64
N VAL A 381 -1.47 15.93 5.67
CA VAL A 381 -0.91 17.27 5.49
C VAL A 381 -2.05 18.28 5.51
N ASP A 382 -1.99 19.18 6.46
CA ASP A 382 -3.02 20.15 6.79
C ASP A 382 -4.38 19.42 6.98
N ASP A 383 -5.49 20.01 6.53
CA ASP A 383 -6.82 19.39 6.56
C ASP A 383 -7.29 18.90 5.18
N ARG A 384 -6.40 18.86 4.20
CA ARG A 384 -6.73 18.73 2.78
C ARG A 384 -6.14 17.52 2.09
N TYR A 385 -5.09 16.95 2.64
CA TYR A 385 -4.34 15.85 2.02
C TYR A 385 -4.19 14.69 2.98
N GLY A 386 -4.78 13.56 2.64
CA GLY A 386 -4.58 12.30 3.33
C GLY A 386 -4.01 11.25 2.39
N MET A 387 -3.01 10.51 2.85
CA MET A 387 -2.44 9.37 2.14
C MET A 387 -2.46 8.15 3.04
N VAL A 388 -3.02 7.06 2.53
CA VAL A 388 -3.04 5.75 3.20
C VAL A 388 -2.57 4.69 2.20
N GLY A 389 -1.68 3.80 2.63
CA GLY A 389 -1.15 2.79 1.72
C GLY A 389 -0.31 1.71 2.38
N SER A 390 0.47 1.03 1.55
CA SER A 390 1.34 -0.06 1.99
C SER A 390 2.76 0.39 2.31
N ALA A 391 3.20 1.56 1.80
CA ALA A 391 4.57 2.03 1.87
C ALA A 391 4.95 2.53 3.28
N ASN A 392 5.98 1.96 3.85
CA ASN A 392 6.65 2.51 5.02
C ASN A 392 7.45 3.76 4.64
N PHE A 393 7.87 4.52 5.65
CA PHE A 393 8.73 5.68 5.42
C PHE A 393 10.21 5.27 5.45
N ASP A 394 10.58 4.40 4.51
CA ASP A 394 11.91 3.81 4.41
C ASP A 394 12.40 3.67 2.96
N ASN A 395 13.72 3.50 2.80
CA ASN A 395 14.36 3.37 1.50
C ASN A 395 13.89 2.12 0.73
N ARG A 396 13.54 1.05 1.46
CA ARG A 396 13.09 -0.20 0.86
C ARG A 396 11.71 -0.03 0.20
N SER A 397 10.76 0.60 0.88
CA SER A 397 9.43 0.92 0.33
C SER A 397 9.50 1.90 -0.84
N PHE A 398 10.43 2.85 -0.81
CA PHE A 398 10.53 3.84 -1.87
C PHE A 398 11.18 3.31 -3.16
N ARG A 399 12.13 2.34 -3.06
CA ARG A 399 12.98 1.95 -4.20
C ARG A 399 13.02 0.47 -4.54
N LEU A 400 12.71 -0.40 -3.61
CA LEU A 400 12.89 -1.85 -3.78
C LEU A 400 11.58 -2.63 -3.84
N ASN A 401 10.58 -2.23 -3.06
CA ASN A 401 9.28 -2.89 -3.04
C ASN A 401 8.35 -2.35 -4.13
N PHE A 402 7.40 -3.19 -4.54
CA PHE A 402 6.19 -2.74 -5.22
C PHE A 402 5.19 -2.32 -4.16
N GLU A 403 4.85 -1.05 -4.15
CA GLU A 403 3.96 -0.42 -3.17
C GLU A 403 2.76 0.23 -3.85
N ALA A 404 1.70 0.45 -3.09
CA ALA A 404 0.56 1.22 -3.54
C ALA A 404 -0.04 2.04 -2.39
N ALA A 405 -0.50 3.23 -2.71
CA ALA A 405 -1.18 4.13 -1.79
C ALA A 405 -2.35 4.84 -2.48
N ALA A 406 -3.29 5.33 -1.70
CA ALA A 406 -4.33 6.24 -2.15
C ALA A 406 -4.12 7.62 -1.52
N VAL A 407 -4.10 8.65 -2.33
CA VAL A 407 -4.17 10.05 -1.94
C VAL A 407 -5.64 10.48 -2.01
N VAL A 408 -6.17 11.01 -0.92
CA VAL A 408 -7.56 11.46 -0.79
C VAL A 408 -7.56 12.95 -0.48
N LEU A 409 -8.19 13.74 -1.36
CA LEU A 409 -8.26 15.21 -1.23
C LEU A 409 -9.68 15.64 -0.81
N ASP A 410 -10.13 15.13 0.33
CA ASP A 410 -11.45 15.40 0.88
C ASP A 410 -11.35 15.79 2.36
N GLU A 411 -11.96 16.90 2.73
CA GLU A 411 -11.84 17.45 4.08
C GLU A 411 -12.49 16.54 5.14
N ALA A 412 -13.63 15.93 4.83
CA ALA A 412 -14.32 15.04 5.78
C ALA A 412 -13.50 13.79 6.05
N PHE A 413 -12.93 13.17 4.99
CA PHE A 413 -12.00 12.06 5.12
C PHE A 413 -10.76 12.44 5.93
N ASN A 414 -10.18 13.61 5.67
CA ASN A 414 -8.97 14.05 6.35
C ASN A 414 -9.24 14.41 7.83
N ALA A 415 -10.42 14.91 8.16
CA ALA A 415 -10.86 15.10 9.54
C ALA A 415 -10.99 13.75 10.28
N GLU A 416 -11.52 12.71 9.62
CA GLU A 416 -11.59 11.35 10.18
C GLU A 416 -10.20 10.76 10.40
N LEU A 417 -9.28 10.92 9.43
CA LEU A 417 -7.88 10.50 9.53
C LEU A 417 -7.16 11.23 10.68
N ALA A 418 -7.40 12.55 10.84
CA ALA A 418 -6.87 13.34 11.94
C ALA A 418 -7.42 12.88 13.31
N ALA A 419 -8.72 12.59 13.38
CA ALA A 419 -9.34 12.06 14.59
C ALA A 419 -8.78 10.69 14.97
N MET A 420 -8.55 9.83 13.98
CA MET A 420 -7.91 8.53 14.18
C MET A 420 -6.48 8.69 14.72
N PHE A 421 -5.66 9.52 14.08
CA PHE A 421 -4.29 9.80 14.54
C PHE A 421 -4.28 10.36 15.97
N THR A 422 -5.24 11.22 16.32
CA THR A 422 -5.38 11.80 17.66
C THR A 422 -5.75 10.75 18.70
N ARG A 423 -6.63 9.81 18.38
CA ARG A 423 -6.91 8.65 19.24
C ARG A 423 -5.66 7.81 19.48
N ASP A 424 -4.90 7.52 18.43
CA ASP A 424 -3.65 6.76 18.54
C ASP A 424 -2.61 7.49 19.38
N LEU A 425 -2.54 8.84 19.29
CA LEU A 425 -1.66 9.66 20.14
C LEU A 425 -1.94 9.49 21.64
N SER A 426 -3.20 9.25 22.05
CA SER A 426 -3.53 9.02 23.46
C SER A 426 -2.91 7.74 24.04
N LEU A 427 -2.50 6.81 23.16
CA LEU A 427 -1.84 5.54 23.48
C LEU A 427 -0.31 5.62 23.25
N CYS A 428 0.20 6.81 23.02
CA CYS A 428 1.62 7.02 22.76
C CYS A 428 2.35 7.63 23.94
N ARG A 429 3.63 7.34 24.04
CA ARG A 429 4.60 8.05 24.86
C ARG A 429 5.35 9.05 23.98
N ARG A 430 5.39 10.33 24.40
CA ARG A 430 6.22 11.33 23.72
C ARG A 430 7.71 11.08 24.01
N VAL A 431 8.51 11.06 22.97
CA VAL A 431 9.99 10.97 23.13
C VAL A 431 10.50 12.30 23.69
N PRO A 432 11.30 12.27 24.81
CA PRO A 432 11.82 13.49 25.40
C PRO A 432 12.80 14.20 24.45
N ALA A 433 12.80 15.53 24.45
CA ALA A 433 13.66 16.34 23.58
C ALA A 433 15.17 16.10 23.78
N ARG A 434 15.56 15.64 24.96
CA ARG A 434 16.94 15.21 25.27
C ARG A 434 16.88 13.75 25.72
N ARG A 435 17.30 12.85 24.86
CA ARG A 435 17.36 11.42 25.17
C ARG A 435 18.62 11.13 25.98
N GLN A 436 18.44 10.47 27.12
CA GLN A 436 19.58 9.96 27.92
C GLN A 436 19.90 8.55 27.44
N LEU A 437 20.91 8.43 26.57
CA LEU A 437 21.31 7.14 26.00
C LEU A 437 22.60 6.66 26.65
N SER A 438 22.66 5.39 27.02
CA SER A 438 23.91 4.71 27.38
C SER A 438 24.85 4.62 26.17
N PHE A 439 26.14 4.38 26.42
CA PHE A 439 27.10 4.19 25.34
C PHE A 439 26.72 3.05 24.40
N SER A 440 26.24 1.93 24.95
CA SER A 440 25.81 0.77 24.16
C SER A 440 24.60 1.09 23.27
N GLN A 441 23.66 1.87 23.76
CA GLN A 441 22.49 2.31 22.94
C GLN A 441 22.95 3.23 21.80
N ARG A 442 23.83 4.19 22.08
CA ARG A 442 24.39 5.08 21.03
C ARG A 442 25.14 4.29 19.96
N LEU A 443 25.95 3.32 20.39
CA LEU A 443 26.69 2.46 19.46
C LEU A 443 25.77 1.61 18.61
N LEU A 444 24.70 1.03 19.19
CA LEU A 444 23.69 0.26 18.48
C LEU A 444 22.97 1.12 17.44
N GLU A 445 22.49 2.31 17.82
CA GLU A 445 21.80 3.23 16.91
C GLU A 445 22.72 3.69 15.77
N ALA A 446 23.97 4.07 16.07
CA ALA A 446 24.97 4.47 15.08
C ALA A 446 25.29 3.32 14.10
N THR A 447 25.45 2.10 14.62
CA THR A 447 25.69 0.92 13.80
C THR A 447 24.48 0.60 12.91
N ALA A 448 23.27 0.65 13.48
CA ALA A 448 22.04 0.42 12.72
C ALA A 448 21.86 1.46 11.58
N ARG A 449 22.26 2.72 11.82
CA ARG A 449 22.23 3.78 10.79
C ARG A 449 23.10 3.47 9.57
N LEU A 450 24.20 2.73 9.72
CA LEU A 450 25.03 2.32 8.58
C LEU A 450 24.30 1.37 7.62
N PHE A 451 23.33 0.63 8.13
CA PHE A 451 22.51 -0.28 7.34
C PHE A 451 21.24 0.35 6.77
N SER A 452 20.99 1.65 7.04
CA SER A 452 19.75 2.34 6.61
C SER A 452 19.49 2.29 5.10
N ARG A 453 20.53 2.15 4.27
CA ARG A 453 20.38 2.03 2.80
C ARG A 453 19.84 0.68 2.34
N VAL A 454 19.87 -0.34 3.19
CA VAL A 454 19.40 -1.70 2.86
C VAL A 454 18.20 -2.14 3.70
N LEU A 455 17.89 -1.37 4.74
CA LEU A 455 16.67 -1.43 5.54
C LEU A 455 15.58 -0.55 4.92
#